data_1ad888abfc993f1d70291086f616b364
#
_entry.id   1ad888abfc993f1d70291086f616b364
#
_cell.length_a   1.000
_cell.length_b   1.000
_cell.length_c   1.000
_cell.angle_alpha   90.00
_cell.angle_beta   90.00
_cell.angle_gamma   90.00
#
_symmetry.space_group_name_H-M   'P 1'
#
loop_
_entity.id
_entity.type
_entity.pdbx_description
1 polymer ?
#
loop_
_entity_poly.entity_id
_entity_poly.type
_entity_poly.pdbx_seq_one_letter_code
_entity_poly.pdbx_strand_id
1 'polypeptide(L)'
;MSKIFIFLLFYFVSINLYASEIKFEKIVDGLNNPWSLSFVNAEKIIFTEKSGKLYTLNLKNKKLSEINHNLNVLDYGQGGLLDVLYTDKYVYISYSEDRGNRASSTSVAKGKLNQNIIEFKNIFRAEPPIESMYHFGSRLVIKDKYLFITAGERGKGMIAQNASKHPGSIIRINLDGTIPKDNPKFKNKKDWLPEIFQIGVRNPQGMALSPFDNKIYMTNHGAKGGDWFGTANHGENYGWKILGWGGTNYSGTKIGPKWKPGFTKAIKYWIPSIAVSAMTIYKGEAFKEWNGNALITSLKDKSLRKIEFKDNEFISEETIFKGKIGRIRDIKIDKETGELYMLSDRGELWRMYK
;
A
#
# COMPACT_ATOMS: atom_id res chain seq x y z
N MET A 1 -77.17 -15.88 17.65
CA MET A 1 -75.91 -15.08 17.76
C MET A 1 -74.84 -15.78 16.92
N SER A 2 -74.63 -15.32 15.68
CA SER A 2 -73.64 -15.89 14.76
C SER A 2 -72.30 -15.16 14.95
N LYS A 3 -71.23 -15.87 15.30
CA LYS A 3 -69.87 -15.29 15.39
C LYS A 3 -69.22 -15.39 14.02
N ILE A 4 -68.96 -14.23 13.41
CA ILE A 4 -68.17 -14.12 12.17
C ILE A 4 -66.70 -14.08 12.58
N PHE A 5 -65.93 -15.11 12.16
CA PHE A 5 -64.45 -15.13 12.26
C PHE A 5 -63.87 -14.50 11.00
N ILE A 6 -63.24 -13.32 11.13
CA ILE A 6 -62.45 -12.68 10.05
C ILE A 6 -61.04 -13.26 10.10
N PHE A 7 -60.68 -14.04 9.08
CA PHE A 7 -59.32 -14.46 8.82
C PHE A 7 -58.55 -13.37 8.10
N LEU A 8 -57.64 -12.67 8.77
CA LEU A 8 -56.67 -11.77 8.15
C LEU A 8 -55.53 -12.60 7.55
N LEU A 9 -55.50 -12.65 6.21
CA LEU A 9 -54.41 -13.28 5.45
C LEU A 9 -53.25 -12.28 5.38
N PHE A 10 -52.17 -12.51 6.15
CA PHE A 10 -50.92 -11.77 5.99
C PHE A 10 -50.15 -12.31 4.78
N TYR A 11 -50.13 -11.52 3.70
CA TYR A 11 -49.19 -11.77 2.59
C TYR A 11 -47.81 -11.34 2.98
N PHE A 12 -46.94 -12.32 3.25
CA PHE A 12 -45.47 -12.10 3.36
C PHE A 12 -44.93 -11.92 1.93
N VAL A 13 -44.71 -10.69 1.51
CA VAL A 13 -43.88 -10.40 0.31
C VAL A 13 -42.43 -10.59 0.71
N SER A 14 -41.87 -11.75 0.39
CA SER A 14 -40.42 -11.96 0.47
C SER A 14 -39.74 -11.16 -0.63
N ILE A 15 -39.20 -10.00 -0.25
CA ILE A 15 -38.28 -9.24 -1.11
C ILE A 15 -36.97 -10.04 -1.16
N ASN A 16 -36.80 -10.83 -2.22
CA ASN A 16 -35.49 -11.41 -2.54
C ASN A 16 -34.54 -10.26 -2.95
N LEU A 17 -33.79 -9.71 -1.99
CA LEU A 17 -32.65 -8.89 -2.26
C LEU A 17 -31.57 -9.80 -2.91
N TYR A 18 -31.58 -9.87 -4.24
CA TYR A 18 -30.46 -10.43 -4.98
C TYR A 18 -29.23 -9.57 -4.69
N ALA A 19 -28.36 -10.02 -3.80
CA ALA A 19 -27.03 -9.46 -3.72
C ALA A 19 -26.38 -9.63 -5.10
N SER A 20 -26.06 -8.52 -5.78
CA SER A 20 -25.43 -8.60 -7.11
C SER A 20 -24.11 -9.35 -6.97
N GLU A 21 -23.91 -10.35 -7.83
CA GLU A 21 -22.72 -11.20 -7.81
C GLU A 21 -21.47 -10.39 -8.16
N ILE A 22 -20.37 -10.63 -7.43
CA ILE A 22 -19.09 -10.01 -7.69
C ILE A 22 -18.51 -10.60 -8.99
N LYS A 23 -18.25 -9.72 -9.96
CA LYS A 23 -17.70 -10.05 -11.28
C LYS A 23 -16.25 -9.62 -11.39
N PHE A 24 -15.52 -10.30 -12.26
CA PHE A 24 -14.11 -10.04 -12.53
C PHE A 24 -13.88 -9.98 -14.04
N GLU A 25 -13.21 -8.93 -14.48
CA GLU A 25 -12.79 -8.75 -15.85
C GLU A 25 -11.27 -8.58 -15.90
N LYS A 26 -10.60 -9.33 -16.78
CA LYS A 26 -9.20 -9.09 -17.12
C LYS A 26 -9.15 -7.98 -18.18
N ILE A 27 -8.60 -6.83 -17.81
CA ILE A 27 -8.52 -5.64 -18.69
C ILE A 27 -7.37 -5.80 -19.67
N VAL A 28 -6.19 -6.21 -19.17
CA VAL A 28 -4.98 -6.43 -19.98
C VAL A 28 -4.12 -7.52 -19.33
N ASP A 29 -3.34 -8.23 -20.14
CA ASP A 29 -2.29 -9.17 -19.71
C ASP A 29 -0.98 -8.91 -20.47
N GLY A 30 0.03 -9.77 -20.20
CA GLY A 30 1.34 -9.64 -20.82
C GLY A 30 2.24 -8.52 -20.26
N LEU A 31 1.85 -7.89 -19.13
CA LEU A 31 2.68 -6.91 -18.45
C LEU A 31 3.88 -7.60 -17.76
N ASN A 32 5.02 -6.91 -17.69
CA ASN A 32 6.23 -7.48 -17.11
C ASN A 32 6.44 -7.01 -15.65
N ASN A 33 6.04 -7.84 -14.67
CA ASN A 33 6.16 -7.53 -13.25
C ASN A 33 5.58 -6.14 -12.89
N PRO A 34 4.30 -5.86 -13.20
CA PRO A 34 3.69 -4.58 -12.88
C PRO A 34 3.66 -4.39 -11.36
N TRP A 35 3.97 -3.16 -10.89
CA TRP A 35 4.10 -2.93 -9.46
C TRP A 35 3.02 -2.05 -8.86
N SER A 36 2.70 -0.93 -9.48
CA SER A 36 1.68 0.00 -9.00
C SER A 36 0.95 0.70 -10.13
N LEU A 37 -0.28 1.12 -9.87
CA LEU A 37 -1.08 1.94 -10.78
C LEU A 37 -1.64 3.18 -10.07
N SER A 38 -1.94 4.21 -10.86
CA SER A 38 -2.68 5.38 -10.43
C SER A 38 -3.64 5.83 -11.54
N PHE A 39 -4.84 6.26 -11.17
CA PHE A 39 -5.76 6.87 -12.12
C PHE A 39 -5.27 8.25 -12.52
N VAL A 40 -5.20 8.52 -13.82
CA VAL A 40 -5.00 9.86 -14.40
C VAL A 40 -6.35 10.55 -14.55
N ASN A 41 -7.34 9.80 -14.97
CA ASN A 41 -8.77 10.14 -15.02
C ASN A 41 -9.57 8.82 -15.10
N ALA A 42 -10.90 8.90 -15.25
CA ALA A 42 -11.78 7.72 -15.32
C ALA A 42 -11.45 6.74 -16.46
N GLU A 43 -10.86 7.21 -17.54
CA GLU A 43 -10.52 6.37 -18.71
C GLU A 43 -9.04 6.02 -18.84
N LYS A 44 -8.16 6.60 -18.02
CA LYS A 44 -6.72 6.45 -18.17
C LYS A 44 -6.04 6.18 -16.84
N ILE A 45 -5.21 5.15 -16.81
CA ILE A 45 -4.29 4.88 -15.71
C ILE A 45 -2.83 5.07 -16.16
N ILE A 46 -1.96 5.34 -15.19
CA ILE A 46 -0.51 5.25 -15.30
C ILE A 46 -0.06 4.11 -14.40
N PHE A 47 0.91 3.30 -14.85
CA PHE A 47 1.42 2.19 -14.04
C PHE A 47 2.90 1.93 -14.31
N THR A 48 3.56 1.29 -13.34
CA THR A 48 4.97 0.96 -13.35
C THR A 48 5.20 -0.53 -13.56
N GLU A 49 6.29 -0.87 -14.24
CA GLU A 49 6.90 -2.19 -14.23
C GLU A 49 8.25 -2.13 -13.52
N LYS A 50 8.57 -3.15 -12.73
CA LYS A 50 9.81 -3.21 -11.95
C LYS A 50 11.07 -2.97 -12.78
N SER A 51 11.07 -3.41 -14.03
CA SER A 51 12.17 -3.25 -14.98
C SER A 51 12.60 -1.80 -15.22
N GLY A 52 11.84 -0.83 -14.74
CA GLY A 52 12.07 0.60 -14.97
C GLY A 52 11.15 1.20 -16.03
N LYS A 53 10.19 0.43 -16.55
CA LYS A 53 9.26 0.95 -17.55
C LYS A 53 8.04 1.59 -16.91
N LEU A 54 7.57 2.66 -17.52
CA LEU A 54 6.40 3.44 -17.14
C LEU A 54 5.42 3.49 -18.32
N TYR A 55 4.14 3.23 -18.06
CA TYR A 55 3.13 3.19 -19.10
C TYR A 55 1.88 3.98 -18.71
N THR A 56 1.15 4.45 -19.72
CA THR A 56 -0.27 4.73 -19.60
C THR A 56 -1.09 3.68 -20.34
N LEU A 57 -2.24 3.35 -19.78
CA LEU A 57 -3.24 2.49 -20.40
C LEU A 57 -4.56 3.24 -20.49
N ASN A 58 -5.14 3.32 -21.69
CA ASN A 58 -6.51 3.75 -21.86
C ASN A 58 -7.44 2.56 -21.60
N LEU A 59 -8.32 2.67 -20.60
CA LEU A 59 -9.19 1.57 -20.14
C LEU A 59 -10.29 1.23 -21.14
N LYS A 60 -10.70 2.18 -21.98
CA LYS A 60 -11.78 2.00 -22.95
C LYS A 60 -11.34 1.21 -24.19
N ASN A 61 -10.22 1.60 -24.80
CA ASN A 61 -9.72 0.96 -26.02
C ASN A 61 -8.52 0.05 -25.78
N LYS A 62 -8.11 -0.13 -24.52
CA LYS A 62 -6.99 -0.98 -24.07
C LYS A 62 -5.64 -0.60 -24.69
N LYS A 63 -5.51 0.64 -25.19
CA LYS A 63 -4.25 1.11 -25.80
C LYS A 63 -3.21 1.39 -24.72
N LEU A 64 -2.10 0.67 -24.81
CA LEU A 64 -0.89 0.84 -24.01
C LEU A 64 0.05 1.84 -24.67
N SER A 65 0.63 2.76 -23.91
CA SER A 65 1.62 3.73 -24.39
C SER A 65 2.75 3.86 -23.39
N GLU A 66 3.98 3.60 -23.80
CA GLU A 66 5.17 3.75 -22.96
C GLU A 66 5.48 5.24 -22.75
N ILE A 67 5.95 5.57 -21.55
CA ILE A 67 6.40 6.90 -21.16
C ILE A 67 7.92 6.84 -20.93
N ASN A 68 8.67 7.61 -21.68
CA ASN A 68 10.11 7.77 -21.48
C ASN A 68 10.39 8.62 -20.24
N HIS A 69 11.48 8.32 -19.53
CA HIS A 69 11.89 9.07 -18.35
C HIS A 69 13.41 8.96 -18.11
N ASN A 70 13.93 9.84 -17.26
CA ASN A 70 15.35 9.98 -16.93
C ASN A 70 15.80 9.33 -15.61
N LEU A 71 14.98 8.47 -14.99
CA LEU A 71 15.33 7.85 -13.71
C LEU A 71 16.38 6.75 -13.87
N ASN A 72 17.39 6.75 -12.98
CA ASN A 72 18.40 5.71 -12.89
C ASN A 72 17.92 4.58 -11.96
N VAL A 73 17.16 3.63 -12.51
CA VAL A 73 16.50 2.55 -11.77
C VAL A 73 17.41 1.32 -11.68
N LEU A 74 17.60 0.80 -10.46
CA LEU A 74 18.24 -0.49 -10.22
C LEU A 74 17.18 -1.59 -10.04
N ASP A 75 16.89 -2.35 -11.09
CA ASP A 75 16.05 -3.57 -10.99
C ASP A 75 16.87 -4.72 -10.42
N TYR A 76 16.90 -4.81 -9.09
CA TYR A 76 17.61 -5.85 -8.37
C TYR A 76 16.79 -6.39 -7.19
N GLY A 77 16.46 -7.68 -7.23
CA GLY A 77 15.68 -8.35 -6.20
C GLY A 77 14.27 -7.79 -6.06
N GLN A 78 13.97 -7.15 -4.93
CA GLN A 78 12.68 -6.48 -4.68
C GLN A 78 12.67 -5.01 -5.16
N GLY A 79 13.81 -4.48 -5.61
CA GLY A 79 13.93 -3.14 -6.16
C GLY A 79 13.43 -3.04 -7.60
N GLY A 80 13.41 -1.82 -8.13
CA GLY A 80 12.94 -1.49 -9.47
C GLY A 80 12.21 -0.15 -9.49
N LEU A 81 11.40 0.10 -10.50
CA LEU A 81 10.41 1.18 -10.54
C LEU A 81 9.17 0.71 -9.78
N LEU A 82 8.77 1.42 -8.73
CA LEU A 82 7.88 0.88 -7.71
C LEU A 82 6.54 1.64 -7.67
N ASP A 83 6.25 2.42 -6.65
CA ASP A 83 4.94 3.08 -6.54
C ASP A 83 4.81 4.29 -7.45
N VAL A 84 3.62 4.51 -7.99
CA VAL A 84 3.28 5.68 -8.78
C VAL A 84 2.00 6.33 -8.25
N LEU A 85 2.03 7.65 -8.11
CA LEU A 85 0.89 8.44 -7.69
C LEU A 85 0.76 9.66 -8.62
N TYR A 86 -0.41 9.79 -9.26
CA TYR A 86 -0.73 10.93 -10.11
C TYR A 86 -1.69 11.88 -9.38
N THR A 87 -1.36 13.16 -9.38
CA THR A 87 -2.25 14.22 -8.90
C THR A 87 -1.85 15.57 -9.49
N ASP A 88 -2.82 16.41 -9.80
CA ASP A 88 -2.63 17.79 -10.26
C ASP A 88 -1.61 17.94 -11.42
N LYS A 89 -1.65 17.03 -12.39
CA LYS A 89 -0.74 16.95 -13.55
C LYS A 89 0.69 16.50 -13.20
N TYR A 90 0.99 16.21 -11.93
CA TYR A 90 2.28 15.66 -11.50
C TYR A 90 2.21 14.17 -11.26
N VAL A 91 3.31 13.51 -11.57
CA VAL A 91 3.58 12.12 -11.21
C VAL A 91 4.62 12.13 -10.10
N TYR A 92 4.29 11.53 -8.99
CA TYR A 92 5.25 11.16 -7.93
C TYR A 92 5.54 9.68 -8.08
N ILE A 93 6.82 9.32 -8.08
CA ILE A 93 7.23 7.95 -8.31
C ILE A 93 8.32 7.55 -7.33
N SER A 94 8.19 6.38 -6.75
CA SER A 94 9.25 5.80 -5.92
C SER A 94 9.98 4.72 -6.70
N TYR A 95 11.27 4.58 -6.43
CA TYR A 95 12.11 3.61 -7.13
C TYR A 95 13.34 3.27 -6.30
N SER A 96 13.97 2.13 -6.62
CA SER A 96 15.31 1.84 -6.14
C SER A 96 16.31 2.57 -7.03
N GLU A 97 16.84 3.69 -6.52
CA GLU A 97 17.86 4.46 -7.23
C GLU A 97 19.20 3.74 -7.18
N ASP A 98 19.81 3.54 -8.34
CA ASP A 98 21.19 3.04 -8.44
C ASP A 98 22.14 4.08 -7.87
N ARG A 99 22.90 3.72 -6.83
CA ARG A 99 23.88 4.56 -6.15
C ARG A 99 25.31 4.06 -6.36
N GLY A 100 25.51 3.17 -7.34
CA GLY A 100 26.78 2.53 -7.67
C GLY A 100 27.09 1.31 -6.78
N ASN A 101 27.94 0.41 -7.28
CA ASN A 101 28.41 -0.79 -6.58
C ASN A 101 27.27 -1.66 -5.99
N ARG A 102 26.16 -1.79 -6.71
CA ARG A 102 24.93 -2.48 -6.26
C ARG A 102 24.26 -1.85 -5.04
N ALA A 103 24.78 -0.74 -4.50
CA ALA A 103 24.08 0.00 -3.47
C ALA A 103 22.90 0.75 -4.06
N SER A 104 21.81 0.80 -3.33
CA SER A 104 20.59 1.48 -3.78
C SER A 104 19.87 2.13 -2.61
N SER A 105 19.13 3.20 -2.93
CA SER A 105 18.22 3.88 -2.00
C SER A 105 16.79 3.73 -2.44
N THR A 106 15.85 3.73 -1.49
CA THR A 106 14.47 4.09 -1.79
C THR A 106 14.45 5.59 -2.06
N SER A 107 14.20 5.96 -3.29
CA SER A 107 14.17 7.36 -3.75
C SER A 107 12.81 7.71 -4.29
N VAL A 108 12.47 9.00 -4.24
CA VAL A 108 11.22 9.53 -4.77
C VAL A 108 11.52 10.70 -5.69
N ALA A 109 10.91 10.68 -6.86
CA ALA A 109 11.00 11.74 -7.84
C ALA A 109 9.62 12.29 -8.21
N LYS A 110 9.59 13.53 -8.64
CA LYS A 110 8.42 14.27 -9.12
C LYS A 110 8.66 14.76 -10.52
N GLY A 111 7.69 14.57 -11.41
CA GLY A 111 7.72 15.09 -12.78
C GLY A 111 6.32 15.46 -13.25
N LYS A 112 6.24 16.27 -14.30
CA LYS A 112 4.94 16.62 -14.90
C LYS A 112 4.66 15.68 -16.06
N LEU A 113 3.45 15.12 -16.08
CA LEU A 113 3.02 14.26 -17.19
C LEU A 113 2.82 15.12 -18.45
N ASN A 114 3.68 14.90 -19.44
CA ASN A 114 3.68 15.59 -20.73
C ASN A 114 3.71 14.54 -21.84
N GLN A 115 2.58 14.30 -22.50
CA GLN A 115 2.47 13.29 -23.55
C GLN A 115 3.15 11.95 -23.20
N ASN A 116 4.27 11.62 -23.83
CA ASN A 116 4.99 10.36 -23.69
C ASN A 116 6.37 10.49 -23.03
N ILE A 117 6.65 11.62 -22.36
CA ILE A 117 7.91 11.84 -21.65
C ILE A 117 7.67 12.53 -20.32
N ILE A 118 8.43 12.14 -19.30
CA ILE A 118 8.46 12.80 -18.01
C ILE A 118 9.92 13.02 -17.60
N GLU A 119 10.29 14.30 -17.45
CA GLU A 119 11.53 14.68 -16.80
C GLU A 119 11.30 14.71 -15.28
N PHE A 120 11.84 13.74 -14.60
CA PHE A 120 11.76 13.61 -13.16
C PHE A 120 12.90 14.34 -12.46
N LYS A 121 12.56 15.00 -11.34
CA LYS A 121 13.52 15.55 -10.38
C LYS A 121 13.37 14.80 -9.06
N ASN A 122 14.47 14.28 -8.51
CA ASN A 122 14.45 13.70 -7.18
C ASN A 122 14.08 14.73 -6.12
N ILE A 123 13.13 14.37 -5.26
CA ILE A 123 12.67 15.17 -4.13
C ILE A 123 12.99 14.50 -2.79
N PHE A 124 13.38 13.22 -2.80
CA PHE A 124 13.82 12.48 -1.62
C PHE A 124 14.76 11.33 -2.02
N ARG A 125 15.76 11.08 -1.18
CA ARG A 125 16.66 9.91 -1.23
C ARG A 125 16.87 9.37 0.17
N ALA A 126 16.61 8.10 0.37
CA ALA A 126 16.89 7.46 1.65
C ALA A 126 18.41 7.27 1.85
N GLU A 127 18.93 7.71 2.99
CA GLU A 127 20.34 7.55 3.37
C GLU A 127 20.48 6.64 4.58
N PRO A 128 21.54 5.83 4.62
CA PRO A 128 22.54 5.59 3.57
C PRO A 128 21.99 4.69 2.44
N PRO A 129 22.59 4.72 1.25
CA PRO A 129 22.40 3.67 0.25
C PRO A 129 22.94 2.34 0.78
N ILE A 130 22.25 1.24 0.44
CA ILE A 130 22.58 -0.09 0.96
C ILE A 130 22.66 -1.11 -0.16
N GLU A 131 23.74 -1.89 -0.20
CA GLU A 131 23.79 -3.08 -1.03
C GLU A 131 22.90 -4.15 -0.43
N SER A 132 21.69 -4.27 -0.99
CA SER A 132 20.69 -5.26 -0.60
C SER A 132 19.59 -5.38 -1.65
N MET A 133 19.17 -6.61 -1.87
CA MET A 133 18.03 -6.94 -2.76
C MET A 133 16.66 -6.88 -2.06
N TYR A 134 16.60 -6.52 -0.74
CA TYR A 134 15.41 -6.68 0.08
C TYR A 134 14.83 -5.35 0.57
N HIS A 135 13.52 -5.36 0.86
CA HIS A 135 12.78 -4.44 1.72
C HIS A 135 12.95 -2.96 1.37
N PHE A 136 12.42 -2.56 0.24
CA PHE A 136 12.44 -1.14 -0.19
C PHE A 136 11.30 -0.32 0.41
N GLY A 137 10.19 -0.95 0.84
CA GLY A 137 8.95 -0.24 1.21
C GLY A 137 8.32 0.38 -0.01
N SER A 138 8.53 1.69 -0.20
CA SER A 138 8.28 2.49 -1.42
C SER A 138 6.85 2.98 -1.64
N ARG A 139 5.86 2.67 -0.80
CA ARG A 139 4.50 3.21 -0.96
C ARG A 139 4.44 4.70 -0.71
N LEU A 140 3.61 5.38 -1.51
CA LEU A 140 3.41 6.81 -1.49
C LEU A 140 1.96 7.15 -1.14
N VAL A 141 1.76 8.12 -0.27
CA VAL A 141 0.45 8.71 0.03
C VAL A 141 0.59 10.22 0.18
N ILE A 142 -0.30 10.97 -0.46
CA ILE A 142 -0.44 12.41 -0.21
C ILE A 142 -1.57 12.60 0.80
N LYS A 143 -1.24 13.33 1.88
CA LYS A 143 -2.21 13.86 2.83
C LYS A 143 -1.98 15.36 2.97
N ASP A 144 -3.01 16.13 2.69
CA ASP A 144 -2.94 17.59 2.65
C ASP A 144 -1.83 18.06 1.68
N LYS A 145 -0.85 18.78 2.16
CA LYS A 145 0.32 19.25 1.40
C LYS A 145 1.58 18.39 1.57
N TYR A 146 1.45 17.25 2.21
CA TYR A 146 2.58 16.38 2.56
C TYR A 146 2.57 15.08 1.77
N LEU A 147 3.76 14.64 1.38
CA LEU A 147 4.00 13.32 0.83
C LEU A 147 4.56 12.42 1.94
N PHE A 148 3.88 11.29 2.16
CA PHE A 148 4.34 10.22 3.03
C PHE A 148 4.93 9.10 2.17
N ILE A 149 6.07 8.57 2.63
CA ILE A 149 6.85 7.56 1.90
C ILE A 149 7.22 6.46 2.87
N THR A 150 7.05 5.20 2.47
CA THR A 150 7.55 4.09 3.26
C THR A 150 8.97 3.72 2.82
N ALA A 151 9.91 3.63 3.75
CA ALA A 151 11.28 3.16 3.52
C ALA A 151 11.51 1.85 4.28
N GLY A 152 11.71 0.75 3.56
CA GLY A 152 12.00 -0.54 4.18
C GLY A 152 13.40 -0.62 4.79
N GLU A 153 13.63 -1.58 5.68
CA GLU A 153 14.87 -1.70 6.45
C GLU A 153 16.02 -2.40 5.70
N ARG A 154 15.81 -2.70 4.42
CA ARG A 154 16.83 -3.20 3.48
C ARG A 154 17.55 -4.49 3.94
N GLY A 155 16.85 -5.38 4.70
CA GLY A 155 17.42 -6.61 5.24
C GLY A 155 18.39 -6.41 6.42
N LYS A 156 18.53 -5.19 6.94
CA LYS A 156 19.46 -4.86 8.02
C LYS A 156 18.83 -4.86 9.43
N GLY A 157 17.56 -5.28 9.53
CA GLY A 157 16.83 -5.50 10.78
C GLY A 157 16.88 -4.32 11.75
N MET A 158 17.85 -4.27 12.63
CA MET A 158 17.95 -3.24 13.69
C MET A 158 18.19 -1.81 13.17
N ILE A 159 18.48 -1.59 11.90
CA ILE A 159 18.57 -0.25 11.32
C ILE A 159 17.24 0.51 11.49
N ALA A 160 16.12 -0.22 11.52
CA ALA A 160 14.80 0.34 11.75
C ALA A 160 14.61 1.00 13.13
N GLN A 161 15.54 0.79 14.07
CA GLN A 161 15.56 1.45 15.39
C GLN A 161 16.51 2.66 15.42
N ASN A 162 17.18 2.95 14.30
CA ASN A 162 18.15 4.03 14.23
C ASN A 162 17.56 5.22 13.43
N ALA A 163 17.05 6.21 14.13
CA ALA A 163 16.45 7.39 13.52
C ALA A 163 17.45 8.36 12.86
N SER A 164 18.76 8.10 12.94
CA SER A 164 19.77 8.81 12.14
C SER A 164 19.94 8.24 10.72
N LYS A 165 19.05 7.28 10.33
CA LYS A 165 19.04 6.63 9.02
C LYS A 165 17.61 6.44 8.56
N HIS A 166 17.33 6.63 7.26
CA HIS A 166 15.98 6.50 6.72
C HIS A 166 15.46 5.06 6.61
N PRO A 167 16.28 4.01 6.33
CA PRO A 167 15.76 2.65 6.21
C PRO A 167 15.03 2.15 7.48
N GLY A 168 13.83 1.60 7.30
CA GLY A 168 12.98 1.14 8.40
C GLY A 168 12.06 2.21 8.97
N SER A 169 11.74 3.25 8.19
CA SER A 169 10.97 4.42 8.62
C SER A 169 9.81 4.76 7.69
N ILE A 170 8.91 5.59 8.21
CA ILE A 170 7.95 6.37 7.42
C ILE A 170 8.49 7.79 7.34
N ILE A 171 8.59 8.30 6.14
CA ILE A 171 9.11 9.63 5.81
C ILE A 171 7.93 10.55 5.55
N ARG A 172 8.03 11.83 5.97
CA ARG A 172 7.08 12.89 5.61
C ARG A 172 7.85 14.11 5.11
N ILE A 173 7.56 14.52 3.88
CA ILE A 173 8.13 15.72 3.24
C ILE A 173 7.00 16.57 2.64
N ASN A 174 7.28 17.83 2.33
CA ASN A 174 6.42 18.63 1.48
C ASN A 174 6.44 18.12 0.03
N LEU A 175 5.44 18.46 -0.76
CA LEU A 175 5.32 18.02 -2.18
C LEU A 175 6.44 18.54 -3.10
N ASP A 176 7.26 19.45 -2.62
CA ASP A 176 8.47 19.98 -3.31
C ASP A 176 9.78 19.34 -2.80
N GLY A 177 9.70 18.46 -1.80
CA GLY A 177 10.84 17.79 -1.18
C GLY A 177 11.40 18.52 0.05
N THR A 178 10.92 19.69 0.40
CA THR A 178 11.34 20.40 1.62
C THR A 178 10.80 19.74 2.88
N ILE A 179 11.43 20.00 4.02
CA ILE A 179 11.11 19.35 5.28
C ILE A 179 10.00 20.12 6.02
N PRO A 180 8.89 19.45 6.41
CA PRO A 180 7.86 20.04 7.24
C PRO A 180 8.40 20.50 8.60
N LYS A 181 8.06 21.72 9.03
CA LYS A 181 8.54 22.29 10.29
C LYS A 181 8.01 21.54 11.54
N ASP A 182 6.89 20.86 11.38
CA ASP A 182 6.16 20.12 12.42
C ASP A 182 6.41 18.60 12.36
N ASN A 183 7.46 18.14 11.67
CA ASN A 183 7.95 16.78 11.82
C ASN A 183 8.44 16.49 13.25
N PRO A 184 8.45 15.22 13.71
CA PRO A 184 8.85 14.86 15.05
C PRO A 184 10.23 15.43 15.44
N LYS A 185 10.31 16.06 16.61
CA LYS A 185 11.57 16.59 17.19
C LYS A 185 11.70 16.10 18.62
N PHE A 186 12.80 15.43 18.90
CA PHE A 186 13.07 14.88 20.23
C PHE A 186 14.28 15.56 20.86
N LYS A 187 14.09 16.24 22.00
CA LYS A 187 15.18 16.93 22.73
C LYS A 187 16.38 16.04 23.01
N ASN A 188 16.14 14.75 23.30
CA ASN A 188 17.17 13.77 23.67
C ASN A 188 17.63 12.89 22.49
N LYS A 189 17.19 13.17 21.25
CA LYS A 189 17.55 12.43 20.03
C LYS A 189 17.90 13.40 18.93
N LYS A 190 19.01 14.12 19.11
CA LYS A 190 19.48 15.18 18.19
C LYS A 190 19.83 14.67 16.81
N ASP A 191 20.11 13.38 16.69
CA ASP A 191 20.44 12.66 15.44
C ASP A 191 19.22 12.14 14.69
N TRP A 192 17.97 12.38 15.17
CA TRP A 192 16.76 12.03 14.45
C TRP A 192 16.67 12.85 13.17
N LEU A 193 16.69 12.16 12.01
CA LEU A 193 16.62 12.82 10.71
C LEU A 193 15.29 13.56 10.55
N PRO A 194 15.30 14.80 10.07
CA PRO A 194 14.14 15.68 10.09
C PRO A 194 13.01 15.26 9.15
N GLU A 195 13.27 14.38 8.18
CA GLU A 195 12.27 13.79 7.28
C GLU A 195 11.50 12.64 7.91
N ILE A 196 12.04 12.04 8.97
CA ILE A 196 11.45 10.84 9.59
C ILE A 196 10.23 11.21 10.42
N PHE A 197 9.09 10.61 10.04
CA PHE A 197 7.81 10.75 10.72
C PHE A 197 7.60 9.67 11.78
N GLN A 198 8.01 8.41 11.49
CA GLN A 198 7.87 7.24 12.35
C GLN A 198 8.96 6.22 12.03
N ILE A 199 9.40 5.44 13.02
CA ILE A 199 10.41 4.39 12.87
C ILE A 199 9.87 2.99 13.19
N GLY A 200 10.73 1.97 13.04
CA GLY A 200 10.46 0.62 13.51
C GLY A 200 9.62 -0.24 12.57
N VAL A 201 9.63 0.05 11.29
CA VAL A 201 8.97 -0.76 10.26
C VAL A 201 9.99 -1.66 9.54
N ARG A 202 9.52 -2.81 9.04
CA ARG A 202 10.37 -3.74 8.28
C ARG A 202 10.30 -3.47 6.78
N ASN A 203 9.15 -3.69 6.19
CA ASN A 203 8.92 -3.53 4.76
C ASN A 203 7.43 -3.22 4.50
N PRO A 204 7.01 -1.97 4.70
CA PRO A 204 5.62 -1.58 4.44
C PRO A 204 5.33 -1.61 2.93
N GLN A 205 4.37 -2.42 2.53
CA GLN A 205 4.03 -2.64 1.11
C GLN A 205 2.64 -2.10 0.74
N GLY A 206 1.86 -1.62 1.71
CA GLY A 206 0.60 -0.93 1.49
C GLY A 206 0.52 0.32 2.36
N MET A 207 -0.03 1.40 1.82
CA MET A 207 -0.32 2.63 2.55
C MET A 207 -1.50 3.34 1.88
N ALA A 208 -2.45 3.84 2.67
CA ALA A 208 -3.62 4.53 2.18
C ALA A 208 -4.09 5.62 3.15
N LEU A 209 -4.58 6.73 2.61
CA LEU A 209 -5.31 7.74 3.36
C LEU A 209 -6.77 7.32 3.49
N SER A 210 -7.29 7.32 4.70
CA SER A 210 -8.70 7.07 4.96
C SER A 210 -9.54 8.33 4.67
N PRO A 211 -10.56 8.21 3.82
CA PRO A 211 -11.47 9.32 3.52
C PRO A 211 -12.52 9.57 4.62
N PHE A 212 -12.50 8.80 5.72
CA PHE A 212 -13.47 8.88 6.81
C PHE A 212 -12.92 9.59 8.06
N ASP A 213 -11.66 9.30 8.42
CA ASP A 213 -11.04 9.86 9.63
C ASP A 213 -9.73 10.61 9.36
N ASN A 214 -9.36 10.75 8.09
CA ASN A 214 -8.15 11.44 7.63
C ASN A 214 -6.85 10.87 8.25
N LYS A 215 -6.83 9.58 8.64
CA LYS A 215 -5.63 8.88 9.10
C LYS A 215 -4.97 8.13 7.95
N ILE A 216 -3.66 7.93 8.05
CA ILE A 216 -2.90 7.08 7.14
C ILE A 216 -2.81 5.69 7.76
N TYR A 217 -3.28 4.69 7.02
CA TYR A 217 -3.18 3.28 7.35
C TYR A 217 -2.12 2.61 6.49
N MET A 218 -1.48 1.56 7.02
CA MET A 218 -0.43 0.83 6.30
C MET A 218 -0.40 -0.65 6.64
N THR A 219 0.12 -1.44 5.70
CA THR A 219 0.47 -2.84 5.91
C THR A 219 1.96 -3.04 5.87
N ASN A 220 2.49 -3.95 6.68
CA ASN A 220 3.92 -4.21 6.76
C ASN A 220 4.20 -5.71 6.81
N HIS A 221 5.19 -6.14 6.02
CA HIS A 221 5.67 -7.52 6.06
C HIS A 221 6.43 -7.83 7.33
N GLY A 222 6.01 -8.87 8.03
CA GLY A 222 6.85 -9.59 8.99
C GLY A 222 7.88 -10.49 8.32
N ALA A 223 8.40 -11.47 9.07
CA ALA A 223 9.27 -12.51 8.52
C ALA A 223 8.46 -13.79 8.16
N LYS A 224 8.66 -14.94 8.83
CA LYS A 224 7.86 -16.15 8.64
C LYS A 224 6.46 -16.06 9.26
N GLY A 225 6.16 -14.95 9.94
CA GLY A 225 4.90 -14.53 10.53
C GLY A 225 5.03 -13.08 10.97
N GLY A 226 3.92 -12.47 11.45
CA GLY A 226 3.93 -11.12 11.99
C GLY A 226 3.82 -10.03 10.92
N ASP A 227 3.23 -10.32 9.75
CA ASP A 227 2.67 -9.28 8.90
C ASP A 227 1.61 -8.55 9.71
N TRP A 228 1.49 -7.23 9.52
CA TRP A 228 0.51 -6.48 10.27
C TRP A 228 -0.13 -5.33 9.47
N PHE A 229 -1.28 -4.88 9.96
CA PHE A 229 -2.03 -3.70 9.56
C PHE A 229 -2.11 -2.72 10.74
N GLY A 230 -1.87 -1.43 10.50
CA GLY A 230 -1.88 -0.38 11.52
C GLY A 230 -1.82 1.01 10.93
N THR A 231 -1.55 2.03 11.75
CA THR A 231 -1.56 3.45 11.39
C THR A 231 -0.15 4.04 11.32
N ALA A 232 0.05 5.04 10.47
CA ALA A 232 1.24 5.88 10.54
C ALA A 232 1.03 7.01 11.56
N ASN A 233 1.87 7.06 12.60
CA ASN A 233 1.73 7.96 13.74
C ASN A 233 2.98 8.81 13.97
N HIS A 234 2.75 10.07 14.32
CA HIS A 234 3.80 11.07 14.54
C HIS A 234 4.75 10.67 15.69
N GLY A 235 6.02 10.45 15.37
CA GLY A 235 7.08 10.18 16.34
C GLY A 235 7.06 8.81 17.01
N GLU A 236 6.20 7.89 16.56
CA GLU A 236 6.05 6.56 17.14
C GLU A 236 7.00 5.52 16.56
N ASN A 237 6.96 4.29 17.13
CA ASN A 237 7.87 3.19 16.79
C ASN A 237 7.12 1.85 16.82
N TYR A 238 7.06 1.13 15.68
CA TYR A 238 6.50 -0.22 15.60
C TYR A 238 7.43 -1.34 16.09
N GLY A 239 8.66 -0.99 16.45
CA GLY A 239 9.57 -1.88 17.18
C GLY A 239 10.31 -2.93 16.35
N TRP A 240 10.28 -2.90 15.04
CA TRP A 240 11.10 -3.81 14.24
C TRP A 240 12.62 -3.52 14.44
N LYS A 241 13.52 -4.44 14.75
CA LYS A 241 13.42 -5.90 14.91
C LYS A 241 13.46 -6.30 16.41
N ILE A 242 13.02 -5.44 17.31
CA ILE A 242 12.85 -5.77 18.75
C ILE A 242 11.59 -6.62 18.94
N LEU A 243 10.52 -6.28 18.21
CA LEU A 243 9.25 -7.00 18.20
C LEU A 243 9.12 -7.87 16.95
N GLY A 244 8.61 -9.09 17.13
CA GLY A 244 8.34 -10.03 16.05
C GLY A 244 6.88 -10.14 15.64
N TRP A 245 5.95 -9.49 16.37
CA TRP A 245 4.49 -9.61 16.15
C TRP A 245 4.01 -11.06 16.13
N GLY A 246 4.69 -11.93 16.90
CA GLY A 246 4.46 -13.37 16.95
C GLY A 246 5.11 -14.16 15.80
N GLY A 247 5.82 -13.50 14.90
CA GLY A 247 6.56 -14.14 13.83
C GLY A 247 7.94 -14.65 14.29
N THR A 248 8.51 -15.53 13.45
CA THR A 248 9.87 -16.06 13.62
C THR A 248 10.74 -15.65 12.44
N ASN A 249 12.06 -15.74 12.60
CA ASN A 249 12.98 -15.72 11.47
C ASN A 249 12.70 -16.91 10.53
N TYR A 250 13.23 -16.87 9.31
CA TYR A 250 13.09 -17.99 8.37
C TYR A 250 13.76 -19.27 8.86
N SER A 251 14.75 -19.14 9.74
CA SER A 251 15.38 -20.27 10.48
C SER A 251 14.49 -20.90 11.54
N GLY A 252 13.32 -20.30 11.87
CA GLY A 252 12.42 -20.75 12.94
C GLY A 252 12.70 -20.11 14.30
N THR A 253 13.81 -19.40 14.49
CA THR A 253 14.13 -18.71 15.74
C THR A 253 13.20 -17.53 16.01
N LYS A 254 12.86 -17.28 17.27
CA LYS A 254 12.04 -16.12 17.68
C LYS A 254 12.73 -14.79 17.34
N ILE A 255 11.94 -13.78 16.95
CA ILE A 255 12.43 -12.43 16.69
C ILE A 255 12.36 -11.56 17.95
N GLY A 256 11.54 -11.92 18.90
CA GLY A 256 11.30 -11.15 20.11
C GLY A 256 9.84 -11.32 20.56
N PRO A 257 9.37 -10.52 21.51
CA PRO A 257 7.98 -10.59 21.96
C PRO A 257 7.01 -10.19 20.83
N LYS A 258 5.77 -10.61 20.97
CA LYS A 258 4.68 -10.25 20.07
C LYS A 258 4.42 -8.75 20.07
N TRP A 259 4.38 -8.16 21.26
CA TRP A 259 4.28 -6.74 21.52
C TRP A 259 4.73 -6.46 22.97
N LYS A 260 5.07 -5.20 23.26
CA LYS A 260 5.31 -4.71 24.63
C LYS A 260 5.01 -3.21 24.73
N PRO A 261 4.73 -2.67 25.93
CA PRO A 261 4.56 -1.23 26.17
C PRO A 261 5.73 -0.40 25.64
N GLY A 262 5.45 0.84 25.22
CA GLY A 262 6.43 1.76 24.62
C GLY A 262 6.58 1.64 23.10
N PHE A 263 5.86 0.72 22.46
CA PHE A 263 5.79 0.58 21.01
C PHE A 263 4.36 0.73 20.49
N THR A 264 4.22 1.21 19.26
CA THR A 264 2.92 1.30 18.57
C THR A 264 2.28 -0.08 18.44
N LYS A 265 0.98 -0.19 18.71
CA LYS A 265 0.22 -1.43 18.59
C LYS A 265 -0.37 -1.55 17.19
N ALA A 266 -0.20 -2.68 16.52
CA ALA A 266 -0.89 -2.97 15.27
C ALA A 266 -2.37 -3.28 15.52
N ILE A 267 -3.22 -2.88 14.58
CA ILE A 267 -4.67 -3.19 14.60
C ILE A 267 -4.89 -4.69 14.40
N LYS A 268 -4.19 -5.27 13.43
CA LYS A 268 -4.24 -6.69 13.09
C LYS A 268 -2.86 -7.19 12.71
N TYR A 269 -2.57 -8.46 13.00
CA TYR A 269 -1.36 -9.14 12.51
C TYR A 269 -1.71 -10.59 12.14
N TRP A 270 -0.89 -11.17 11.23
CA TRP A 270 -1.10 -12.53 10.69
C TRP A 270 0.05 -13.45 11.02
N ILE A 271 -0.31 -14.66 11.50
CA ILE A 271 0.60 -15.78 11.74
C ILE A 271 -0.09 -17.04 11.21
N PRO A 272 0.47 -17.69 10.20
CA PRO A 272 1.67 -17.31 9.42
C PRO A 272 1.47 -16.05 8.59
N SER A 273 2.57 -15.47 8.09
CA SER A 273 2.53 -14.36 7.13
C SER A 273 1.76 -14.72 5.87
N ILE A 274 0.89 -13.82 5.44
CA ILE A 274 0.15 -13.88 4.18
C ILE A 274 0.89 -13.15 3.05
N ALA A 275 1.98 -12.45 3.37
CA ALA A 275 2.71 -11.49 2.55
C ALA A 275 1.79 -10.36 2.06
N VAL A 276 1.36 -9.53 3.01
CA VAL A 276 0.52 -8.35 2.76
C VAL A 276 1.17 -7.46 1.68
N SER A 277 0.39 -6.94 0.76
CA SER A 277 0.86 -6.02 -0.28
C SER A 277 0.14 -4.68 -0.18
N ALA A 278 -0.49 -4.20 -1.25
CA ALA A 278 -1.22 -2.96 -1.22
C ALA A 278 -2.47 -3.02 -0.33
N MET A 279 -2.96 -1.84 -0.01
CA MET A 279 -4.21 -1.66 0.71
C MET A 279 -4.93 -0.39 0.28
N THR A 280 -6.21 -0.34 0.56
CA THR A 280 -7.02 0.88 0.50
C THR A 280 -8.07 0.87 1.61
N ILE A 281 -8.55 2.04 2.03
CA ILE A 281 -9.77 2.16 2.83
C ILE A 281 -10.90 2.39 1.84
N TYR A 282 -11.82 1.45 1.78
CA TYR A 282 -12.86 1.47 0.77
C TYR A 282 -13.86 2.62 1.00
N LYS A 283 -14.12 3.37 -0.08
CA LYS A 283 -15.22 4.32 -0.21
C LYS A 283 -15.71 4.29 -1.65
N GLY A 284 -16.95 3.87 -1.86
CA GLY A 284 -17.54 3.77 -3.20
C GLY A 284 -18.95 3.21 -3.19
N GLU A 285 -19.59 3.27 -4.36
CA GLU A 285 -20.98 2.83 -4.56
C GLU A 285 -21.07 1.34 -4.94
N ALA A 286 -20.07 0.79 -5.65
CA ALA A 286 -20.12 -0.60 -6.12
C ALA A 286 -20.23 -1.63 -4.98
N PHE A 287 -19.59 -1.35 -3.83
CA PHE A 287 -19.60 -2.22 -2.65
C PHE A 287 -19.90 -1.38 -1.41
N LYS A 288 -21.05 -0.72 -1.34
CA LYS A 288 -21.45 0.21 -0.27
C LYS A 288 -21.26 -0.35 1.13
N GLU A 289 -21.52 -1.63 1.31
CA GLU A 289 -21.39 -2.36 2.56
C GLU A 289 -19.95 -2.51 3.04
N TRP A 290 -18.96 -2.15 2.20
CA TRP A 290 -17.54 -2.17 2.55
C TRP A 290 -17.00 -0.78 2.93
N ASN A 291 -17.82 0.26 2.84
CA ASN A 291 -17.39 1.61 3.17
C ASN A 291 -16.80 1.69 4.57
N GLY A 292 -15.58 2.27 4.69
CA GLY A 292 -14.82 2.35 5.93
C GLY A 292 -13.92 1.16 6.24
N ASN A 293 -14.11 0.01 5.58
CA ASN A 293 -13.27 -1.16 5.79
C ASN A 293 -11.93 -1.05 5.04
N ALA A 294 -10.89 -1.65 5.60
CA ALA A 294 -9.63 -1.80 4.89
C ALA A 294 -9.69 -3.01 3.95
N LEU A 295 -9.38 -2.78 2.68
CA LEU A 295 -9.17 -3.84 1.70
C LEU A 295 -7.67 -4.07 1.57
N ILE A 296 -7.21 -5.27 1.94
CA ILE A 296 -5.80 -5.64 1.99
C ILE A 296 -5.54 -6.80 1.03
N THR A 297 -4.58 -6.61 0.14
CA THR A 297 -4.16 -7.64 -0.82
C THR A 297 -2.96 -8.42 -0.30
N SER A 298 -2.75 -9.62 -0.85
CA SER A 298 -1.64 -10.48 -0.44
C SER A 298 -0.96 -11.18 -1.60
N LEU A 299 0.36 -11.39 -1.44
CA LEU A 299 1.19 -12.06 -2.44
C LEU A 299 1.24 -13.57 -2.21
N LYS A 300 1.48 -14.02 -0.98
CA LYS A 300 1.62 -15.45 -0.65
C LYS A 300 0.27 -16.13 -0.59
N ASP A 301 -0.69 -15.53 0.09
CA ASP A 301 -2.03 -16.07 0.25
C ASP A 301 -2.91 -15.87 -1.01
N LYS A 302 -2.50 -14.93 -1.90
CA LYS A 302 -3.17 -14.64 -3.18
C LYS A 302 -4.63 -14.24 -2.97
N SER A 303 -4.90 -13.43 -1.95
CA SER A 303 -6.25 -13.07 -1.52
C SER A 303 -6.47 -11.56 -1.49
N LEU A 304 -7.74 -11.18 -1.57
CA LEU A 304 -8.26 -9.89 -1.13
C LEU A 304 -8.99 -10.12 0.19
N ARG A 305 -8.59 -9.37 1.21
CA ARG A 305 -9.18 -9.42 2.56
C ARG A 305 -9.83 -8.11 2.89
N LYS A 306 -11.04 -8.18 3.41
CA LYS A 306 -11.77 -7.07 4.01
C LYS A 306 -11.58 -7.12 5.52
N ILE A 307 -11.08 -6.04 6.09
CA ILE A 307 -10.86 -5.88 7.52
C ILE A 307 -11.80 -4.80 8.04
N GLU A 308 -12.70 -5.20 8.91
CA GLU A 308 -13.51 -4.28 9.68
C GLU A 308 -12.77 -3.90 10.96
N PHE A 309 -12.71 -2.60 11.24
CA PHE A 309 -12.04 -2.05 12.41
C PHE A 309 -12.68 -0.72 12.80
N LYS A 310 -12.53 -0.34 14.06
CA LYS A 310 -13.01 0.94 14.59
C LYS A 310 -12.05 1.41 15.67
N ASP A 311 -11.77 2.71 15.72
CA ASP A 311 -10.91 3.34 16.73
C ASP A 311 -9.56 2.63 16.93
N ASN A 312 -8.95 2.17 15.84
CA ASN A 312 -7.74 1.34 15.78
C ASN A 312 -7.85 -0.05 16.43
N GLU A 313 -9.05 -0.54 16.72
CA GLU A 313 -9.28 -1.91 17.20
C GLU A 313 -9.87 -2.77 16.08
N PHE A 314 -9.34 -3.99 15.98
CA PHE A 314 -9.80 -5.00 15.02
C PHE A 314 -11.17 -5.55 15.43
N ILE A 315 -12.11 -5.64 14.48
CA ILE A 315 -13.45 -6.23 14.68
C ILE A 315 -13.54 -7.57 13.96
N SER A 316 -13.41 -7.57 12.63
CA SER A 316 -13.59 -8.80 11.84
C SER A 316 -12.70 -8.84 10.60
N GLU A 317 -12.52 -10.03 10.04
CA GLU A 317 -11.80 -10.28 8.80
C GLU A 317 -12.59 -11.24 7.91
N GLU A 318 -12.78 -10.85 6.65
CA GLU A 318 -13.39 -11.66 5.62
C GLU A 318 -12.43 -11.82 4.43
N THR A 319 -12.33 -13.04 3.91
CA THR A 319 -11.62 -13.29 2.65
C THR A 319 -12.60 -13.19 1.49
N ILE A 320 -12.54 -12.09 0.74
CA ILE A 320 -13.45 -11.85 -0.39
C ILE A 320 -13.21 -12.86 -1.51
N PHE A 321 -11.93 -13.09 -1.85
CA PHE A 321 -11.52 -14.18 -2.74
C PHE A 321 -10.08 -14.59 -2.48
N LYS A 322 -9.72 -15.79 -2.97
CA LYS A 322 -8.39 -16.38 -2.87
C LYS A 322 -8.03 -17.15 -4.14
N GLY A 323 -6.82 -16.95 -4.64
CA GLY A 323 -6.26 -17.70 -5.77
C GLY A 323 -6.72 -17.23 -7.17
N LYS A 324 -7.80 -16.47 -7.29
CA LYS A 324 -8.46 -16.12 -8.55
C LYS A 324 -7.55 -15.37 -9.52
N ILE A 325 -6.88 -14.34 -9.05
CA ILE A 325 -6.01 -13.47 -9.89
C ILE A 325 -4.52 -13.62 -9.55
N GLY A 326 -4.15 -14.55 -8.69
CA GLY A 326 -2.76 -14.82 -8.30
C GLY A 326 -2.25 -13.88 -7.21
N ARG A 327 -0.94 -13.58 -7.24
CA ARG A 327 -0.26 -12.67 -6.31
C ARG A 327 -0.66 -11.23 -6.62
N ILE A 328 -1.45 -10.59 -5.76
CA ILE A 328 -1.98 -9.25 -6.01
C ILE A 328 -0.97 -8.23 -5.50
N ARG A 329 -0.45 -7.41 -6.41
CA ARG A 329 0.60 -6.45 -6.12
C ARG A 329 0.06 -5.09 -5.70
N ASP A 330 -0.97 -4.61 -6.39
CA ASP A 330 -1.59 -3.31 -6.11
C ASP A 330 -3.12 -3.38 -6.22
N ILE A 331 -3.79 -2.45 -5.54
CA ILE A 331 -5.23 -2.26 -5.57
C ILE A 331 -5.56 -0.77 -5.54
N LYS A 332 -6.45 -0.33 -6.43
CA LYS A 332 -6.97 1.04 -6.44
C LYS A 332 -8.48 1.02 -6.64
N ILE A 333 -9.14 2.02 -6.11
CA ILE A 333 -10.58 2.27 -6.29
C ILE A 333 -10.74 3.29 -7.41
N ASP A 334 -11.59 2.98 -8.38
CA ASP A 334 -12.13 4.00 -9.27
C ASP A 334 -13.07 4.89 -8.45
N LYS A 335 -12.77 6.18 -8.37
CA LYS A 335 -13.50 7.12 -7.53
C LYS A 335 -14.91 7.44 -8.04
N GLU A 336 -15.18 7.22 -9.34
CA GLU A 336 -16.48 7.48 -9.97
C GLU A 336 -17.42 6.30 -9.78
N THR A 337 -16.94 5.08 -9.99
CA THR A 337 -17.76 3.87 -9.97
C THR A 337 -17.69 3.11 -8.64
N GLY A 338 -16.61 3.28 -7.88
CA GLY A 338 -16.32 2.47 -6.70
C GLY A 338 -15.74 1.09 -7.02
N GLU A 339 -15.49 0.79 -8.28
CA GLU A 339 -14.93 -0.48 -8.71
C GLU A 339 -13.44 -0.61 -8.35
N LEU A 340 -12.97 -1.85 -8.26
CA LEU A 340 -11.61 -2.13 -7.83
C LEU A 340 -10.75 -2.58 -9.01
N TYR A 341 -9.60 -1.95 -9.15
CA TYR A 341 -8.58 -2.32 -10.12
C TYR A 341 -7.38 -2.91 -9.40
N MET A 342 -6.91 -4.08 -9.83
CA MET A 342 -5.86 -4.84 -9.17
C MET A 342 -4.79 -5.30 -10.16
N LEU A 343 -3.51 -5.04 -9.83
CA LEU A 343 -2.36 -5.58 -10.54
C LEU A 343 -1.91 -6.91 -9.94
N SER A 344 -1.60 -7.86 -10.80
CA SER A 344 -1.10 -9.18 -10.43
C SER A 344 0.35 -9.38 -10.90
N ASP A 345 1.18 -10.07 -10.08
CA ASP A 345 2.54 -10.50 -10.46
C ASP A 345 2.54 -11.47 -11.67
N ARG A 346 1.35 -11.90 -12.14
CA ARG A 346 1.21 -12.65 -13.41
C ARG A 346 1.26 -11.75 -14.64
N GLY A 347 1.40 -10.45 -14.47
CA GLY A 347 1.38 -9.49 -15.57
C GLY A 347 -0.02 -9.11 -16.02
N GLU A 348 -0.97 -9.07 -15.11
CA GLU A 348 -2.38 -8.85 -15.43
C GLU A 348 -2.94 -7.65 -14.66
N LEU A 349 -3.82 -6.87 -15.31
CA LEU A 349 -4.70 -5.90 -14.69
C LEU A 349 -6.12 -6.45 -14.67
N TRP A 350 -6.71 -6.50 -13.50
CA TRP A 350 -8.07 -6.98 -13.26
C TRP A 350 -8.97 -5.86 -12.73
N ARG A 351 -10.23 -5.86 -13.17
CA ARG A 351 -11.34 -5.06 -12.65
C ARG A 351 -12.28 -5.99 -11.88
N MET A 352 -12.72 -5.55 -10.69
CA MET A 352 -13.74 -6.21 -9.88
C MET A 352 -14.92 -5.26 -9.68
N TYR A 353 -16.13 -5.72 -9.99
CA TYR A 353 -17.35 -4.93 -10.02
C TYR A 353 -18.59 -5.79 -9.68
N LYS A 354 -19.77 -5.18 -9.51
CA LYS A 354 -21.07 -5.84 -9.34
C LYS A 354 -21.93 -5.72 -10.57
#